data_5c626f0569ba12b41888b1f844a41f2d
#
_entry.id   5c626f0569ba12b41888b1f844a41f2d
#
_cell.length_a   1.000
_cell.length_b   1.000
_cell.length_c   1.000
_cell.angle_alpha   90.00
_cell.angle_beta   90.00
_cell.angle_gamma   90.00
#
_symmetry.space_group_name_H-M   'P 1'
#
loop_
_entity.id
_entity.type
_entity.pdbx_description
1 polymer ?
#
loop_
_entity_poly.entity_id
_entity_poly.type
_entity_poly.pdbx_seq_one_letter_code
_entity_poly.pdbx_strand_id
1 'polypeptide(L)'
;NTSIEEREAYEKHLIKGRTVLSGIEYSEILKEAESHSEIILWDGGNNDFSFFKPDLQITIVDPLRENHELLYYPGLTNLMTADIVVINKENTATKKQIDNAIENIKIMNPKAKIVHTESLVKLTQKIKPRTKAIIVEDGPTTTHGGMTYGAGYLAATKAKLRIIDPRPHAIGSIKRTLQKYPNVKEIIPAMGYFPKQLMELKKTIEN
;
A
#
# COMPACT_ATOMS: atom_id res chain seq x y z
N ASN A 1 23.51 0.22 3.38
CA ASN A 1 23.00 1.12 2.33
C ASN A 1 21.58 0.66 1.98
N THR A 2 20.58 1.32 2.53
CA THR A 2 19.17 1.11 2.22
C THR A 2 18.76 1.96 1.02
N SER A 3 17.87 1.47 0.17
CA SER A 3 17.22 2.26 -0.85
C SER A 3 16.33 3.35 -0.21
N ILE A 4 15.93 4.37 -1.00
CA ILE A 4 15.03 5.42 -0.50
C ILE A 4 13.68 4.81 -0.11
N GLU A 5 13.20 3.83 -0.86
CA GLU A 5 11.94 3.14 -0.61
C GLU A 5 11.98 2.35 0.71
N GLU A 6 13.06 1.60 0.95
CA GLU A 6 13.27 0.90 2.22
C GLU A 6 13.38 1.88 3.39
N ARG A 7 14.08 3.02 3.19
CA ARG A 7 14.19 4.05 4.21
C ARG A 7 12.84 4.66 4.58
N GLU A 8 11.97 4.92 3.63
CA GLU A 8 10.61 5.42 3.91
C GLU A 8 9.81 4.45 4.79
N ALA A 9 9.95 3.14 4.54
CA ALA A 9 9.32 2.12 5.37
C ALA A 9 9.87 2.13 6.81
N TYR A 10 11.19 2.27 6.97
CA TYR A 10 11.85 2.17 8.27
C TYR A 10 11.76 3.47 9.08
N GLU A 11 11.79 4.64 8.46
CA GLU A 11 11.89 5.93 9.13
C GLU A 11 10.77 6.17 10.14
N LYS A 12 9.55 5.78 9.82
CA LYS A 12 8.39 5.88 10.73
C LYS A 12 8.56 5.07 12.02
N HIS A 13 9.26 3.95 11.95
CA HIS A 13 9.57 3.12 13.10
C HIS A 13 10.73 3.70 13.90
N LEU A 14 11.79 4.14 13.23
CA LEU A 14 12.98 4.73 13.85
C LEU A 14 12.65 6.01 14.62
N ILE A 15 11.82 6.90 14.06
CA ILE A 15 11.35 8.13 14.73
C ILE A 15 10.59 7.81 16.04
N LYS A 16 9.93 6.65 16.10
CA LYS A 16 9.23 6.18 17.30
C LYS A 16 10.13 5.40 18.27
N GLY A 17 11.43 5.40 18.06
CA GLY A 17 12.40 4.68 18.88
C GLY A 17 12.33 3.15 18.76
N ARG A 18 11.78 2.64 17.67
CA ARG A 18 11.72 1.20 17.42
C ARG A 18 12.97 0.75 16.66
N THR A 19 13.42 -0.46 16.94
CA THR A 19 14.48 -1.11 16.16
C THR A 19 13.88 -1.74 14.91
N VAL A 20 14.53 -1.56 13.76
CA VAL A 20 14.20 -2.24 12.52
C VAL A 20 15.38 -3.09 12.10
N LEU A 21 15.15 -4.37 11.91
CA LEU A 21 16.13 -5.33 11.44
C LEU A 21 15.73 -5.81 10.05
N SER A 22 16.66 -5.86 9.12
CA SER A 22 16.46 -6.45 7.81
C SER A 22 17.75 -7.15 7.37
N GLY A 23 17.62 -8.24 6.63
CA GLY A 23 18.76 -9.01 6.15
C GLY A 23 18.32 -10.29 5.44
N ILE A 24 19.29 -11.12 5.09
CA ILE A 24 19.09 -12.36 4.33
C ILE A 24 18.99 -13.56 5.26
N GLU A 25 19.79 -13.57 6.34
CA GLU A 25 19.83 -14.67 7.30
C GLU A 25 18.84 -14.48 8.44
N TYR A 26 17.61 -14.93 8.21
CA TYR A 26 16.48 -14.69 9.13
C TYR A 26 16.66 -15.30 10.51
N SER A 27 17.38 -16.43 10.64
CA SER A 27 17.67 -17.02 11.93
C SER A 27 18.57 -16.13 12.81
N GLU A 28 19.52 -15.43 12.20
CA GLU A 28 20.38 -14.47 12.90
C GLU A 28 19.61 -13.21 13.27
N ILE A 29 18.76 -12.72 12.35
CA ILE A 29 17.88 -11.57 12.60
C ILE A 29 16.96 -11.85 13.79
N LEU A 30 16.38 -13.05 13.87
CA LEU A 30 15.50 -13.44 14.96
C LEU A 30 16.25 -13.44 16.29
N LYS A 31 17.43 -14.07 16.37
CA LYS A 31 18.26 -14.08 17.58
C LYS A 31 18.62 -12.68 18.06
N GLU A 32 18.96 -11.80 17.11
CA GLU A 32 19.25 -10.39 17.43
C GLU A 32 18.00 -9.68 17.95
N ALA A 33 16.83 -9.88 17.31
CA ALA A 33 15.58 -9.31 17.74
C ALA A 33 15.17 -9.78 19.14
N GLU A 34 15.31 -11.07 19.44
CA GLU A 34 14.99 -11.67 20.75
C GLU A 34 15.89 -11.14 21.88
N SER A 35 17.13 -10.77 21.55
CA SER A 35 18.06 -10.22 22.54
C SER A 35 17.72 -8.78 22.99
N HIS A 36 16.91 -8.05 22.19
CA HIS A 36 16.64 -6.63 22.39
C HIS A 36 15.16 -6.28 22.53
N SER A 37 14.25 -7.24 22.35
CA SER A 37 12.82 -6.93 22.24
C SER A 37 11.94 -7.98 22.91
N GLU A 38 10.91 -7.52 23.62
CA GLU A 38 9.87 -8.40 24.18
C GLU A 38 8.79 -8.75 23.15
N ILE A 39 8.63 -7.89 22.11
CA ILE A 39 7.67 -8.08 21.04
C ILE A 39 8.40 -7.91 19.70
N ILE A 40 8.30 -8.92 18.85
CA ILE A 40 8.86 -8.93 17.51
C ILE A 40 7.69 -8.90 16.50
N LEU A 41 7.72 -7.91 15.61
CA LEU A 41 6.77 -7.81 14.50
C LEU A 41 7.48 -8.22 13.22
N TRP A 42 7.08 -9.32 12.63
CA TRP A 42 7.48 -9.65 11.27
C TRP A 42 6.52 -8.98 10.29
N ASP A 43 7.05 -8.13 9.43
CA ASP A 43 6.30 -7.43 8.39
C ASP A 43 6.64 -8.02 7.04
N GLY A 44 5.65 -8.63 6.40
CA GLY A 44 5.77 -9.26 5.10
C GLY A 44 4.57 -8.97 4.22
N GLY A 45 4.75 -9.14 2.90
CA GLY A 45 3.67 -9.02 1.94
C GLY A 45 2.63 -10.14 2.10
N ASN A 46 1.43 -9.93 1.56
CA ASN A 46 0.36 -10.94 1.61
C ASN A 46 0.74 -12.28 0.94
N ASN A 47 1.72 -12.25 0.05
CA ASN A 47 2.25 -13.43 -0.62
C ASN A 47 3.56 -13.94 -0.04
N ASP A 48 3.92 -13.50 1.17
CA ASP A 48 5.10 -13.95 1.89
C ASP A 48 4.68 -14.81 3.09
N PHE A 49 5.43 -15.88 3.33
CA PHE A 49 5.26 -16.67 4.54
C PHE A 49 6.19 -16.15 5.63
N SER A 50 5.70 -16.11 6.85
CA SER A 50 6.55 -15.90 8.00
C SER A 50 7.62 -17.00 8.08
N PHE A 51 8.87 -16.59 8.27
CA PHE A 51 9.99 -17.53 8.50
C PHE A 51 10.02 -18.04 9.95
N PHE A 52 9.23 -17.46 10.81
CA PHE A 52 9.09 -17.82 12.21
C PHE A 52 7.70 -18.36 12.45
N LYS A 53 7.55 -19.23 13.43
CA LYS A 53 6.24 -19.58 13.95
C LYS A 53 5.73 -18.40 14.78
N PRO A 54 4.71 -17.68 14.32
CA PRO A 54 4.16 -16.56 15.08
C PRO A 54 3.33 -17.06 16.26
N ASP A 55 3.28 -16.30 17.35
CA ASP A 55 2.32 -16.47 18.42
C ASP A 55 0.95 -15.87 18.05
N LEU A 56 0.96 -14.89 17.14
CA LEU A 56 -0.23 -14.23 16.60
C LEU A 56 -0.01 -13.89 15.11
N GLN A 57 -0.82 -14.47 14.26
CA GLN A 57 -0.81 -14.19 12.82
C GLN A 57 -1.96 -13.26 12.44
N ILE A 58 -1.62 -12.12 11.86
CA ILE A 58 -2.58 -11.13 11.36
C ILE A 58 -2.47 -11.04 9.85
N THR A 59 -3.59 -11.26 9.15
CA THR A 59 -3.66 -11.12 7.68
C THR A 59 -4.57 -9.95 7.32
N ILE A 60 -4.14 -9.12 6.35
CA ILE A 60 -4.92 -7.99 5.88
C ILE A 60 -5.60 -8.34 4.57
N VAL A 61 -6.91 -8.11 4.48
CA VAL A 61 -7.73 -8.28 3.28
C VAL A 61 -8.17 -6.90 2.78
N ASP A 62 -8.02 -6.66 1.48
CA ASP A 62 -8.43 -5.44 0.79
C ASP A 62 -9.70 -5.71 -0.04
N PRO A 63 -10.90 -5.29 0.40
CA PRO A 63 -12.14 -5.57 -0.30
C PRO A 63 -12.24 -4.91 -1.68
N LEU A 64 -11.40 -3.89 -1.97
CA LEU A 64 -11.30 -3.30 -3.30
C LEU A 64 -10.63 -4.24 -4.33
N ARG A 65 -9.99 -5.30 -3.86
CA ARG A 65 -9.36 -6.35 -4.66
C ARG A 65 -10.13 -7.65 -4.51
N GLU A 66 -11.35 -7.66 -5.04
CA GLU A 66 -12.29 -8.77 -4.87
C GLU A 66 -11.64 -10.12 -5.19
N ASN A 67 -11.74 -11.07 -4.26
CA ASN A 67 -11.21 -12.44 -4.31
C ASN A 67 -9.67 -12.57 -4.36
N HIS A 68 -8.89 -11.49 -4.25
CA HIS A 68 -7.43 -11.61 -4.23
C HIS A 68 -6.94 -12.44 -3.03
N GLU A 69 -7.67 -12.46 -1.93
CA GLU A 69 -7.40 -13.29 -0.76
C GLU A 69 -7.49 -14.79 -1.04
N LEU A 70 -8.16 -15.19 -2.13
CA LEU A 70 -8.33 -16.58 -2.55
C LEU A 70 -7.47 -16.97 -3.74
N LEU A 71 -7.12 -16.03 -4.61
CA LEU A 71 -6.54 -16.29 -5.93
C LEU A 71 -5.03 -16.57 -5.90
N TYR A 72 -4.34 -16.18 -4.84
CA TYR A 72 -2.89 -16.31 -4.74
C TYR A 72 -2.52 -17.31 -3.65
N TYR A 73 -1.75 -18.34 -4.01
CA TYR A 73 -1.38 -19.43 -3.10
C TYR A 73 -0.82 -18.97 -1.74
N PRO A 74 0.20 -18.10 -1.65
CA PRO A 74 0.69 -17.68 -0.34
C PRO A 74 -0.34 -16.84 0.43
N GLY A 75 -1.09 -15.98 -0.25
CA GLY A 75 -2.15 -15.16 0.34
C GLY A 75 -3.28 -16.02 0.92
N LEU A 76 -3.72 -17.04 0.19
CA LEU A 76 -4.73 -17.98 0.68
C LEU A 76 -4.24 -18.75 1.91
N THR A 77 -2.98 -19.21 1.91
CA THR A 77 -2.41 -19.90 3.08
C THR A 77 -2.35 -18.98 4.29
N ASN A 78 -1.93 -17.72 4.11
CA ASN A 78 -1.93 -16.73 5.17
C ASN A 78 -3.34 -16.45 5.72
N LEU A 79 -4.34 -16.42 4.84
CA LEU A 79 -5.74 -16.29 5.26
C LEU A 79 -6.18 -17.49 6.10
N MET A 80 -5.89 -18.71 5.64
CA MET A 80 -6.30 -19.95 6.31
C MET A 80 -5.64 -20.14 7.68
N THR A 81 -4.46 -19.59 7.89
CA THR A 81 -3.68 -19.74 9.15
C THR A 81 -3.79 -18.54 10.08
N ALA A 82 -4.43 -17.45 9.66
CA ALA A 82 -4.56 -16.24 10.44
C ALA A 82 -5.39 -16.44 11.73
N ASP A 83 -4.92 -15.88 12.83
CA ASP A 83 -5.71 -15.73 14.06
C ASP A 83 -6.66 -14.53 13.95
N ILE A 84 -6.19 -13.47 13.28
CA ILE A 84 -6.95 -12.26 13.04
C ILE A 84 -6.90 -11.92 11.54
N VAL A 85 -8.06 -11.63 10.98
CA VAL A 85 -8.16 -11.07 9.62
C VAL A 85 -8.69 -9.64 9.72
N VAL A 86 -7.89 -8.70 9.22
CA VAL A 86 -8.24 -7.28 9.17
C VAL A 86 -8.79 -6.95 7.79
N ILE A 87 -10.07 -6.61 7.70
CA ILE A 87 -10.66 -6.04 6.49
C ILE A 87 -10.38 -4.54 6.52
N ASN A 88 -9.51 -4.07 5.62
CA ASN A 88 -9.09 -2.67 5.59
C ASN A 88 -9.77 -1.91 4.44
N LYS A 89 -9.75 -0.57 4.49
CA LYS A 89 -10.32 0.34 3.49
C LYS A 89 -11.84 0.24 3.33
N GLU A 90 -12.56 -0.20 4.33
CA GLU A 90 -14.02 -0.29 4.27
C GLU A 90 -14.70 1.04 3.96
N ASN A 91 -14.09 2.16 4.38
CA ASN A 91 -14.57 3.51 4.08
C ASN A 91 -14.57 3.89 2.58
N THR A 92 -13.94 3.08 1.73
CA THR A 92 -13.90 3.31 0.26
C THR A 92 -14.46 2.15 -0.54
N ALA A 93 -14.71 1.03 0.10
CA ALA A 93 -15.34 -0.15 -0.50
C ALA A 93 -16.86 -0.06 -0.49
N THR A 94 -17.50 -0.75 -1.40
CA THR A 94 -18.96 -0.94 -1.39
C THR A 94 -19.35 -2.01 -0.36
N LYS A 95 -20.59 -1.94 0.13
CA LYS A 95 -21.12 -2.98 1.04
C LYS A 95 -20.97 -4.37 0.45
N LYS A 96 -21.28 -4.54 -0.85
CA LYS A 96 -21.16 -5.83 -1.54
C LYS A 96 -19.72 -6.39 -1.49
N GLN A 97 -18.72 -5.53 -1.70
CA GLN A 97 -17.31 -5.94 -1.64
C GLN A 97 -16.91 -6.38 -0.24
N ILE A 98 -17.38 -5.66 0.79
CA ILE A 98 -17.12 -6.01 2.18
C ILE A 98 -17.81 -7.33 2.54
N ASP A 99 -19.08 -7.49 2.18
CA ASP A 99 -19.85 -8.71 2.44
C ASP A 99 -19.20 -9.93 1.76
N ASN A 100 -18.73 -9.79 0.51
CA ASN A 100 -18.01 -10.84 -0.21
C ASN A 100 -16.70 -11.24 0.50
N ALA A 101 -15.90 -10.25 0.93
CA ALA A 101 -14.69 -10.53 1.69
C ALA A 101 -14.98 -11.27 3.01
N ILE A 102 -16.04 -10.88 3.74
CA ILE A 102 -16.46 -11.55 4.97
C ILE A 102 -16.88 -13.00 4.70
N GLU A 103 -17.63 -13.24 3.61
CA GLU A 103 -18.05 -14.59 3.22
C GLU A 103 -16.84 -15.46 2.90
N ASN A 104 -15.91 -14.97 2.09
CA ASN A 104 -14.69 -15.68 1.75
C ASN A 104 -13.87 -16.04 2.99
N ILE A 105 -13.69 -15.08 3.91
CA ILE A 105 -12.98 -15.32 5.18
C ILE A 105 -13.67 -16.42 5.98
N LYS A 106 -14.98 -16.37 6.14
CA LYS A 106 -15.74 -17.36 6.93
C LYS A 106 -15.70 -18.75 6.33
N ILE A 107 -15.67 -18.86 5.00
CA ILE A 107 -15.52 -20.14 4.30
C ILE A 107 -14.13 -20.73 4.52
N MET A 108 -13.09 -19.91 4.34
CA MET A 108 -11.71 -20.39 4.36
C MET A 108 -11.12 -20.52 5.76
N ASN A 109 -11.50 -19.61 6.67
CA ASN A 109 -11.02 -19.61 8.05
C ASN A 109 -12.13 -19.16 9.02
N PRO A 110 -13.07 -20.06 9.35
CA PRO A 110 -14.20 -19.73 10.25
C PRO A 110 -13.79 -19.42 11.70
N LYS A 111 -12.53 -19.72 12.08
CA LYS A 111 -12.01 -19.47 13.42
C LYS A 111 -11.38 -18.07 13.57
N ALA A 112 -10.99 -17.45 12.47
CA ALA A 112 -10.33 -16.15 12.52
C ALA A 112 -11.24 -15.08 13.12
N LYS A 113 -10.67 -14.23 13.96
CA LYS A 113 -11.34 -13.01 14.42
C LYS A 113 -11.29 -11.97 13.31
N ILE A 114 -12.45 -11.51 12.83
CA ILE A 114 -12.53 -10.43 11.86
C ILE A 114 -12.49 -9.08 12.57
N VAL A 115 -11.64 -8.18 12.08
CA VAL A 115 -11.52 -6.79 12.54
C VAL A 115 -11.77 -5.87 11.35
N HIS A 116 -12.70 -4.94 11.52
CA HIS A 116 -13.10 -3.96 10.50
C HIS A 116 -12.30 -2.67 10.69
N THR A 117 -11.71 -2.15 9.60
CA THR A 117 -10.88 -0.96 9.66
C THR A 117 -11.07 -0.04 8.46
N GLU A 118 -10.76 1.23 8.68
CA GLU A 118 -10.77 2.28 7.67
C GLU A 118 -9.36 2.77 7.38
N SER A 119 -9.10 3.11 6.11
CA SER A 119 -7.87 3.79 5.72
C SER A 119 -8.14 5.28 5.56
N LEU A 120 -7.81 6.04 6.60
CA LEU A 120 -8.08 7.48 6.63
C LEU A 120 -7.00 8.24 5.85
N VAL A 121 -7.42 8.97 4.83
CA VAL A 121 -6.57 9.90 4.09
C VAL A 121 -6.86 11.33 4.55
N LYS A 122 -5.80 12.05 4.97
CA LYS A 122 -5.88 13.44 5.44
C LYS A 122 -4.85 14.29 4.71
N LEU A 123 -5.26 15.47 4.26
CA LEU A 123 -4.33 16.48 3.79
C LEU A 123 -3.61 17.11 5.01
N THR A 124 -2.31 17.32 4.90
CA THR A 124 -1.50 18.01 5.92
C THR A 124 -1.85 19.49 6.02
N GLN A 125 -2.37 20.07 4.93
CA GLN A 125 -2.78 21.46 4.86
C GLN A 125 -4.18 21.59 4.27
N LYS A 126 -4.92 22.62 4.68
CA LYS A 126 -6.21 22.96 4.07
C LYS A 126 -5.99 23.60 2.70
N ILE A 127 -6.56 23.03 1.66
CA ILE A 127 -6.53 23.56 0.30
C ILE A 127 -7.95 24.02 -0.06
N LYS A 128 -8.05 25.19 -0.70
CA LYS A 128 -9.36 25.70 -1.14
C LYS A 128 -9.98 24.75 -2.17
N PRO A 129 -11.29 24.45 -2.07
CA PRO A 129 -11.99 23.69 -3.11
C PRO A 129 -11.81 24.31 -4.50
N ARG A 130 -11.82 23.49 -5.55
CA ARG A 130 -11.60 23.88 -6.95
C ARG A 130 -10.19 24.39 -7.27
N THR A 131 -9.24 24.38 -6.33
CA THR A 131 -7.83 24.61 -6.66
C THR A 131 -7.37 23.53 -7.65
N LYS A 132 -6.67 23.95 -8.71
CA LYS A 132 -6.07 23.02 -9.67
C LYS A 132 -4.98 22.19 -8.98
N ALA A 133 -4.96 20.91 -9.19
CA ALA A 133 -3.98 20.00 -8.61
C ALA A 133 -3.58 18.91 -9.60
N ILE A 134 -2.30 18.65 -9.70
CA ILE A 134 -1.76 17.43 -10.28
C ILE A 134 -1.51 16.46 -9.12
N ILE A 135 -1.94 15.24 -9.30
CA ILE A 135 -1.79 14.20 -8.28
C ILE A 135 -0.57 13.34 -8.62
N VAL A 136 0.34 13.24 -7.67
CA VAL A 136 1.49 12.34 -7.73
C VAL A 136 1.32 11.31 -6.61
N GLU A 137 1.22 10.05 -6.98
CA GLU A 137 1.13 8.95 -6.00
C GLU A 137 2.54 8.46 -5.65
N ASP A 138 2.73 8.02 -4.42
CA ASP A 138 4.02 7.55 -3.92
C ASP A 138 4.16 6.02 -3.91
N GLY A 139 3.08 5.30 -3.98
CA GLY A 139 3.07 3.84 -3.87
C GLY A 139 3.07 3.09 -5.20
N PRO A 140 3.63 1.88 -5.26
CA PRO A 140 3.67 1.04 -6.47
C PRO A 140 2.31 0.41 -6.83
N THR A 141 1.28 0.61 -6.02
CA THR A 141 -0.04 -0.03 -6.16
C THR A 141 -0.74 0.23 -7.48
N THR A 142 -0.46 1.36 -8.12
CA THR A 142 -1.03 1.71 -9.42
C THR A 142 -0.29 1.09 -10.60
N THR A 143 0.97 0.72 -10.44
CA THR A 143 1.78 0.10 -11.49
C THR A 143 1.99 -1.41 -11.30
N HIS A 144 1.95 -1.90 -10.07
CA HIS A 144 2.17 -3.32 -9.74
C HIS A 144 0.96 -3.99 -9.09
N GLY A 145 0.06 -3.20 -8.48
CA GLY A 145 -1.09 -3.72 -7.75
C GLY A 145 -2.43 -3.64 -8.46
N GLY A 146 -2.48 -3.19 -9.72
CA GLY A 146 -3.70 -3.10 -10.53
C GLY A 146 -4.72 -2.03 -10.07
N MET A 147 -4.38 -1.22 -9.06
CA MET A 147 -5.23 -0.12 -8.62
C MET A 147 -5.18 1.04 -9.61
N THR A 148 -6.30 1.69 -9.83
CA THR A 148 -6.42 2.81 -10.77
C THR A 148 -6.07 4.17 -10.16
N TYR A 149 -5.98 4.24 -8.84
CA TYR A 149 -5.65 5.44 -8.05
C TYR A 149 -5.11 5.06 -6.68
N GLY A 150 -4.53 6.03 -5.98
CA GLY A 150 -4.01 5.88 -4.62
C GLY A 150 -4.57 6.93 -3.65
N ALA A 151 -3.85 7.16 -2.56
CA ALA A 151 -4.26 8.05 -1.48
C ALA A 151 -4.34 9.53 -1.91
N GLY A 152 -3.43 9.97 -2.78
CA GLY A 152 -3.42 11.34 -3.30
C GLY A 152 -4.68 11.69 -4.06
N TYR A 153 -5.15 10.80 -4.92
CA TYR A 153 -6.41 10.98 -5.66
C TYR A 153 -7.62 11.05 -4.72
N LEU A 154 -7.68 10.16 -3.72
CA LEU A 154 -8.75 10.18 -2.71
C LEU A 154 -8.75 11.48 -1.92
N ALA A 155 -7.58 11.96 -1.50
CA ALA A 155 -7.43 13.23 -0.78
C ALA A 155 -7.94 14.40 -1.61
N ALA A 156 -7.52 14.47 -2.87
CA ALA A 156 -7.92 15.53 -3.80
C ALA A 156 -9.43 15.53 -4.06
N THR A 157 -10.01 14.35 -4.28
CA THR A 157 -11.46 14.18 -4.48
C THR A 157 -12.24 14.61 -3.24
N LYS A 158 -11.84 14.16 -2.05
CA LYS A 158 -12.46 14.53 -0.76
C LYS A 158 -12.38 16.03 -0.50
N ALA A 159 -11.28 16.67 -0.87
CA ALA A 159 -11.08 18.12 -0.76
C ALA A 159 -11.76 18.91 -1.90
N LYS A 160 -12.44 18.24 -2.83
CA LYS A 160 -13.11 18.84 -4.00
C LYS A 160 -12.16 19.70 -4.85
N LEU A 161 -10.92 19.22 -5.04
CA LEU A 161 -9.96 19.88 -5.91
C LEU A 161 -10.31 19.66 -7.39
N ARG A 162 -9.82 20.54 -8.25
CA ARG A 162 -9.87 20.36 -9.69
C ARG A 162 -8.65 19.56 -10.13
N ILE A 163 -8.81 18.26 -10.29
CA ILE A 163 -7.73 17.36 -10.73
C ILE A 163 -7.45 17.65 -12.21
N ILE A 164 -6.18 17.80 -12.54
CA ILE A 164 -5.68 18.02 -13.89
C ILE A 164 -5.07 16.72 -14.40
N ASP A 165 -5.52 16.27 -15.56
CA ASP A 165 -4.95 15.09 -16.22
C ASP A 165 -3.49 15.38 -16.63
N PRO A 166 -2.51 14.62 -16.15
CA PRO A 166 -1.11 14.85 -16.51
C PRO A 166 -0.74 14.35 -17.90
N ARG A 167 -1.57 13.52 -18.54
CA ARG A 167 -1.22 12.86 -19.83
C ARG A 167 -0.85 13.83 -20.95
N PRO A 168 -1.57 14.95 -21.17
CA PRO A 168 -1.21 15.91 -22.22
C PRO A 168 0.15 16.59 -22.00
N HIS A 169 0.59 16.64 -20.73
CA HIS A 169 1.79 17.36 -20.30
C HIS A 169 2.97 16.43 -20.03
N ALA A 170 2.72 15.12 -20.00
CA ALA A 170 3.70 14.12 -19.63
C ALA A 170 4.84 13.98 -20.65
N ILE A 171 6.07 13.96 -20.15
CA ILE A 171 7.28 13.76 -20.94
C ILE A 171 8.08 12.54 -20.50
N GLY A 172 8.99 12.08 -21.34
CA GLY A 172 10.00 11.09 -21.01
C GLY A 172 9.47 9.78 -20.46
N SER A 173 10.00 9.36 -19.31
CA SER A 173 9.59 8.12 -18.63
C SER A 173 8.16 8.20 -18.11
N ILE A 174 7.71 9.36 -17.66
CA ILE A 174 6.33 9.56 -17.16
C ILE A 174 5.32 9.29 -18.27
N LYS A 175 5.56 9.84 -19.48
CA LYS A 175 4.71 9.57 -20.65
C LYS A 175 4.64 8.09 -20.98
N ARG A 176 5.79 7.40 -21.00
CA ARG A 176 5.85 5.94 -21.26
C ARG A 176 5.09 5.15 -20.20
N THR A 177 5.23 5.51 -18.93
CA THR A 177 4.52 4.85 -17.84
C THR A 177 3.02 5.02 -17.97
N LEU A 178 2.52 6.23 -18.22
CA LEU A 178 1.09 6.48 -18.44
C LEU A 178 0.53 5.74 -19.66
N GLN A 179 1.34 5.55 -20.72
CA GLN A 179 0.96 4.73 -21.87
C GLN A 179 0.92 3.24 -21.54
N LYS A 180 1.84 2.76 -20.71
CA LYS A 180 1.90 1.35 -20.26
C LYS A 180 0.74 1.00 -19.34
N TYR A 181 0.26 1.96 -18.53
CA TYR A 181 -0.80 1.77 -17.55
C TYR A 181 -2.00 2.70 -17.86
N PRO A 182 -2.74 2.45 -18.96
CA PRO A 182 -3.82 3.34 -19.41
C PRO A 182 -5.00 3.41 -18.45
N ASN A 183 -5.16 2.41 -17.57
CA ASN A 183 -6.27 2.31 -16.62
C ASN A 183 -6.11 3.20 -15.38
N VAL A 184 -4.93 3.77 -15.15
CA VAL A 184 -4.77 4.71 -14.04
C VAL A 184 -5.58 5.97 -14.30
N LYS A 185 -6.16 6.55 -13.24
CA LYS A 185 -6.92 7.80 -13.31
C LYS A 185 -5.99 8.98 -13.65
N GLU A 186 -6.47 10.20 -13.50
CA GLU A 186 -5.73 11.43 -13.76
C GLU A 186 -4.65 11.65 -12.68
N ILE A 187 -3.68 10.74 -12.62
CA ILE A 187 -2.58 10.74 -11.66
C ILE A 187 -1.25 10.49 -12.36
N ILE A 188 -0.17 10.90 -11.73
CA ILE A 188 1.17 10.41 -12.03
C ILE A 188 1.45 9.26 -11.04
N PRO A 189 1.64 8.02 -11.51
CA PRO A 189 1.98 6.91 -10.63
C PRO A 189 3.38 7.11 -10.03
N ALA A 190 3.66 6.41 -8.94
CA ALA A 190 4.99 6.40 -8.35
C ALA A 190 6.05 6.04 -9.39
N MET A 191 7.08 6.85 -9.45
CA MET A 191 8.23 6.71 -10.36
C MET A 191 9.49 6.56 -9.51
N GLY A 192 10.53 5.97 -10.10
CA GLY A 192 11.82 5.91 -9.42
C GLY A 192 12.41 7.31 -9.14
N TYR A 193 13.28 7.36 -8.14
CA TYR A 193 13.86 8.63 -7.65
C TYR A 193 15.18 9.00 -8.33
N PHE A 194 15.45 8.46 -9.52
CA PHE A 194 16.65 8.82 -10.27
C PHE A 194 16.60 10.27 -10.75
N PRO A 195 17.73 11.00 -10.77
CA PRO A 195 17.76 12.43 -11.11
C PRO A 195 17.06 12.77 -12.43
N LYS A 196 17.19 11.90 -13.44
CA LYS A 196 16.50 12.09 -14.72
C LYS A 196 14.98 12.04 -14.59
N GLN A 197 14.45 11.10 -13.78
CA GLN A 197 13.00 10.96 -13.57
C GLN A 197 12.44 12.12 -12.77
N LEU A 198 13.18 12.61 -11.77
CA LEU A 198 12.81 13.82 -11.03
C LEU A 198 12.76 15.06 -11.91
N MET A 199 13.71 15.22 -12.86
CA MET A 199 13.66 16.30 -13.84
C MET A 199 12.44 16.18 -14.79
N GLU A 200 12.13 14.97 -15.23
CA GLU A 200 10.98 14.71 -16.08
C GLU A 200 9.66 14.95 -15.33
N LEU A 201 9.59 14.59 -14.04
CA LEU A 201 8.45 14.87 -13.16
C LEU A 201 8.26 16.39 -13.02
N LYS A 202 9.33 17.12 -12.66
CA LYS A 202 9.29 18.57 -12.53
C LYS A 202 8.77 19.24 -13.80
N LYS A 203 9.35 18.90 -14.96
CA LYS A 203 8.91 19.44 -16.25
C LYS A 203 7.46 19.07 -16.61
N THR A 204 7.01 17.85 -16.25
CA THR A 204 5.61 17.44 -16.46
C THR A 204 4.65 18.29 -15.63
N ILE A 205 5.05 18.70 -14.43
CA ILE A 205 4.23 19.54 -13.54
C ILE A 205 4.23 21.01 -14.00
N GLU A 206 5.34 21.49 -14.54
CA GLU A 206 5.52 22.87 -14.99
C GLU A 206 4.86 23.16 -16.36
N ASN A 207 4.62 22.15 -17.21
CA ASN A 207 3.94 22.26 -18.51
C ASN A 207 2.42 22.39 -18.35
#